data_fce1aadb53cacf3ae2561d9b7019ab91
#
_entry.id   fce1aadb53cacf3ae2561d9b7019ab91
#
_cell.length_a   1.000
_cell.length_b   1.000
_cell.length_c   1.000
_cell.angle_alpha   90.00
_cell.angle_beta   90.00
_cell.angle_gamma   90.00
#
_symmetry.space_group_name_H-M   'P 1'
#
loop_
_entity.id
_entity.type
_entity.pdbx_description
1 polymer ?
#
loop_
_entity_poly.entity_id
_entity_poly.type
_entity_poly.pdbx_seq_one_letter_code
_entity_poly.pdbx_strand_id
1 'polypeptide(L)'
;MSVYYKATRPDGCDFYTGTVDYAAALASGEPLPELRGGAAFPGGGWYHLATVPTECVGMSWPCRLFEVEPVGDMMMDNAHPHKIGCRSVRVLREIEAHRVFGPQGEQVVTLIERCLTLSAAEVDRLAAAWGAAWGATWDTTWDTTWAVARAASWDASWNAARDAAVALLCRDLIGQAPGWDQDAYNLLTGPWRDVIGPIHPDDGDGDERAVREALRGESDV
;
A
#
# COMPACT_ATOMS: atom_id res chain seq x y z
N MET A 1 -21.95 -3.71 17.06
CA MET A 1 -20.91 -4.74 16.79
C MET A 1 -19.71 -4.02 16.24
N SER A 2 -18.52 -4.30 16.76
CA SER A 2 -17.28 -3.71 16.22
C SER A 2 -16.84 -4.53 15.01
N VAL A 3 -16.56 -3.87 13.90
CA VAL A 3 -16.08 -4.47 12.67
C VAL A 3 -14.55 -4.39 12.68
N TYR A 4 -13.92 -5.46 12.22
CA TYR A 4 -12.47 -5.58 12.08
C TYR A 4 -12.13 -5.93 10.64
N TYR A 5 -10.84 -5.94 10.30
CA TYR A 5 -10.38 -6.07 8.93
C TYR A 5 -9.32 -7.15 8.80
N LYS A 6 -9.36 -7.83 7.66
CA LYS A 6 -8.36 -8.84 7.28
C LYS A 6 -8.02 -8.71 5.81
N ALA A 7 -6.76 -8.43 5.52
CA ALA A 7 -6.23 -8.55 4.18
C ALA A 7 -5.75 -9.98 3.92
N THR A 8 -6.00 -10.48 2.73
CA THR A 8 -5.64 -11.82 2.27
C THR A 8 -4.99 -11.76 0.90
N ARG A 9 -4.38 -12.86 0.49
CA ARG A 9 -3.90 -13.07 -0.88
C ARG A 9 -5.06 -12.98 -1.89
N PRO A 10 -4.77 -12.83 -3.20
CA PRO A 10 -5.80 -12.82 -4.25
C PRO A 10 -6.69 -14.06 -4.29
N ASP A 11 -6.18 -15.21 -3.84
CA ASP A 11 -6.95 -16.46 -3.73
C ASP A 11 -7.91 -16.50 -2.52
N GLY A 12 -7.86 -15.49 -1.63
CA GLY A 12 -8.67 -15.42 -0.43
C GLY A 12 -8.03 -16.06 0.81
N CYS A 13 -6.84 -16.66 0.65
CA CYS A 13 -6.11 -17.28 1.76
C CYS A 13 -5.25 -16.26 2.51
N ASP A 14 -4.96 -16.53 3.77
CA ASP A 14 -4.10 -15.68 4.59
C ASP A 14 -2.66 -15.61 4.03
N PHE A 15 -1.98 -14.48 4.25
CA PHE A 15 -0.62 -14.29 3.75
C PHE A 15 0.43 -15.13 4.48
N TYR A 16 0.18 -15.47 5.74
CA TYR A 16 1.19 -16.12 6.57
C TYR A 16 1.30 -17.61 6.32
N THR A 17 0.17 -18.34 6.40
CA THR A 17 0.15 -19.80 6.22
C THR A 17 -0.30 -20.21 4.81
N GLY A 18 -1.12 -19.37 4.17
CA GLY A 18 -1.75 -19.68 2.89
C GLY A 18 -2.81 -20.79 2.97
N THR A 19 -3.27 -21.12 4.19
CA THR A 19 -4.19 -22.24 4.43
C THR A 19 -5.55 -21.83 4.99
N VAL A 20 -5.65 -20.63 5.57
CA VAL A 20 -6.90 -20.10 6.11
C VAL A 20 -7.64 -19.37 5.00
N ASP A 21 -8.72 -19.94 4.51
CA ASP A 21 -9.49 -19.44 3.37
C ASP A 21 -10.67 -18.57 3.84
N TYR A 22 -10.49 -17.25 3.80
CA TYR A 22 -11.50 -16.26 4.14
C TYR A 22 -12.58 -16.12 3.06
N ALA A 23 -12.24 -16.39 1.80
CA ALA A 23 -13.21 -16.34 0.71
C ALA A 23 -14.20 -17.50 0.81
N ALA A 24 -13.74 -18.72 1.12
CA ALA A 24 -14.61 -19.86 1.36
C ALA A 24 -15.48 -19.66 2.61
N ALA A 25 -14.92 -19.06 3.68
CA ALA A 25 -15.68 -18.73 4.88
C ALA A 25 -16.80 -17.71 4.59
N LEU A 26 -16.53 -16.69 3.76
CA LEU A 26 -17.55 -15.75 3.30
C LEU A 26 -18.66 -16.47 2.51
N ALA A 27 -18.27 -17.33 1.58
CA ALA A 27 -19.23 -18.04 0.72
C ALA A 27 -20.11 -19.03 1.49
N SER A 28 -19.59 -19.67 2.54
CA SER A 28 -20.34 -20.59 3.37
C SER A 28 -21.23 -19.89 4.40
N GLY A 29 -20.86 -18.66 4.82
CA GLY A 29 -21.48 -17.95 5.95
C GLY A 29 -21.12 -18.51 7.33
N GLU A 30 -20.31 -19.59 7.37
CA GLU A 30 -19.89 -20.22 8.63
C GLU A 30 -18.61 -19.55 9.16
N PRO A 31 -18.46 -19.43 10.49
CA PRO A 31 -17.21 -18.95 11.07
C PRO A 31 -16.05 -19.90 10.75
N LEU A 32 -14.84 -19.33 10.62
CA LEU A 32 -13.64 -20.11 10.56
C LEU A 32 -13.49 -21.01 11.80
N PRO A 33 -12.87 -22.19 11.68
CA PRO A 33 -12.71 -23.13 12.78
C PRO A 33 -12.02 -22.50 13.99
N GLU A 34 -12.45 -22.87 15.20
CA GLU A 34 -11.81 -22.39 16.42
C GLU A 34 -10.36 -22.89 16.53
N LEU A 35 -9.42 -21.95 16.62
CA LEU A 35 -8.03 -22.25 16.86
C LEU A 35 -7.79 -22.57 18.33
N ARG A 36 -7.11 -23.68 18.60
CA ARG A 36 -6.73 -24.13 19.95
C ARG A 36 -5.22 -24.07 20.14
N GLY A 37 -4.79 -23.74 21.33
CA GLY A 37 -3.37 -23.64 21.67
C GLY A 37 -2.86 -22.20 21.64
N GLY A 38 -1.56 -22.01 21.93
CA GLY A 38 -0.93 -20.69 21.99
C GLY A 38 -1.49 -19.81 23.13
N ALA A 39 -0.74 -19.67 24.23
CA ALA A 39 -1.18 -18.85 25.36
C ALA A 39 -0.95 -17.35 25.14
N ALA A 40 0.09 -16.99 24.36
CA ALA A 40 0.51 -15.61 24.15
C ALA A 40 0.04 -15.06 22.79
N PHE A 41 -0.36 -13.81 22.79
CA PHE A 41 -0.60 -13.01 21.60
C PHE A 41 0.41 -11.85 21.55
N PRO A 42 0.99 -11.51 20.38
CA PRO A 42 0.83 -12.16 19.09
C PRO A 42 1.59 -13.50 19.00
N GLY A 43 0.94 -14.51 18.42
CA GLY A 43 1.53 -15.83 18.26
C GLY A 43 0.60 -16.83 17.58
N GLY A 44 1.05 -18.08 17.50
CA GLY A 44 0.24 -19.16 16.92
C GLY A 44 -1.01 -19.46 17.76
N GLY A 45 -2.06 -19.96 17.10
CA GLY A 45 -3.33 -20.27 17.74
C GLY A 45 -4.31 -19.09 17.83
N TRP A 46 -4.02 -17.98 17.15
CA TRP A 46 -4.88 -16.82 17.03
C TRP A 46 -5.02 -16.40 15.57
N TYR A 47 -6.24 -16.03 15.18
CA TYR A 47 -6.44 -15.23 13.98
C TYR A 47 -6.05 -13.78 14.28
N HIS A 48 -5.27 -13.18 13.40
CA HIS A 48 -4.82 -11.80 13.53
C HIS A 48 -5.67 -10.89 12.66
N LEU A 49 -6.31 -9.92 13.28
CA LEU A 49 -7.18 -8.93 12.64
C LEU A 49 -6.68 -7.52 12.93
N ALA A 50 -7.13 -6.55 12.15
CA ALA A 50 -6.85 -5.14 12.34
C ALA A 50 -8.14 -4.36 12.69
N THR A 51 -8.02 -3.30 13.50
CA THR A 51 -9.15 -2.42 13.83
C THR A 51 -9.47 -1.43 12.72
N VAL A 52 -8.53 -1.17 11.83
CA VAL A 52 -8.67 -0.32 10.63
C VAL A 52 -7.99 -0.99 9.44
N PRO A 53 -8.44 -0.74 8.20
CA PRO A 53 -7.87 -1.36 6.98
C PRO A 53 -6.37 -1.16 6.82
N THR A 54 -5.87 0.04 7.14
CA THR A 54 -4.47 0.44 6.98
C THR A 54 -3.51 -0.27 7.91
N GLU A 55 -4.02 -0.92 8.93
CA GLU A 55 -3.24 -1.70 9.90
C GLU A 55 -3.25 -3.21 9.60
N CYS A 56 -3.73 -3.61 8.43
CA CYS A 56 -3.61 -4.98 7.94
C CYS A 56 -2.16 -5.28 7.56
N VAL A 57 -1.33 -5.58 8.57
CA VAL A 57 0.11 -5.85 8.40
C VAL A 57 0.38 -7.22 7.77
N GLY A 58 1.57 -7.37 7.16
CA GLY A 58 2.03 -8.62 6.56
C GLY A 58 1.34 -8.95 5.23
N MET A 59 0.73 -7.96 4.58
CA MET A 59 0.14 -8.09 3.26
C MET A 59 1.11 -7.72 2.13
N SER A 60 0.79 -8.16 0.92
CA SER A 60 1.36 -7.66 -0.33
C SER A 60 0.26 -7.34 -1.32
N TRP A 61 0.54 -6.46 -2.28
CA TRP A 61 -0.38 -6.18 -3.38
C TRP A 61 -0.10 -7.10 -4.57
N PRO A 62 -1.12 -7.59 -5.29
CA PRO A 62 -2.56 -7.42 -5.02
C PRO A 62 -3.06 -8.24 -3.83
N CYS A 63 -4.10 -7.72 -3.16
CA CYS A 63 -4.75 -8.38 -2.03
C CYS A 63 -6.27 -8.33 -2.16
N ARG A 64 -6.97 -9.09 -1.31
CA ARG A 64 -8.39 -8.92 -1.01
C ARG A 64 -8.54 -8.41 0.40
N LEU A 65 -9.59 -7.67 0.69
CA LEU A 65 -9.86 -7.10 2.00
C LEU A 65 -11.26 -7.48 2.46
N PHE A 66 -11.34 -8.02 3.68
CA PHE A 66 -12.59 -8.46 4.27
C PHE A 66 -12.89 -7.68 5.55
N GLU A 67 -14.16 -7.32 5.71
CA GLU A 67 -14.74 -7.00 7.01
C GLU A 67 -15.08 -8.29 7.73
N VAL A 68 -14.66 -8.36 8.99
CA VAL A 68 -14.77 -9.58 9.79
C VAL A 68 -15.24 -9.27 11.20
N GLU A 69 -15.81 -10.27 11.87
CA GLU A 69 -16.21 -10.22 13.26
C GLU A 69 -15.48 -11.30 14.05
N PRO A 70 -14.82 -10.96 15.17
CA PRO A 70 -14.26 -11.94 16.07
C PRO A 70 -15.35 -12.80 16.71
N VAL A 71 -15.08 -14.09 16.86
CA VAL A 71 -15.94 -15.03 17.56
C VAL A 71 -15.16 -15.66 18.72
N GLY A 72 -15.75 -15.63 19.90
CA GLY A 72 -15.15 -16.13 21.13
C GLY A 72 -14.16 -15.14 21.77
N ASP A 73 -13.13 -15.67 22.41
CA ASP A 73 -12.16 -14.88 23.15
C ASP A 73 -11.32 -13.97 22.23
N MET A 74 -11.04 -12.77 22.73
CA MET A 74 -10.24 -11.77 22.05
C MET A 74 -9.04 -11.38 22.90
N MET A 75 -7.92 -11.08 22.23
CA MET A 75 -6.71 -10.51 22.83
C MET A 75 -6.29 -9.27 22.07
N MET A 76 -5.80 -8.27 22.79
CA MET A 76 -5.20 -7.07 22.19
C MET A 76 -3.68 -7.14 22.29
N ASP A 77 -3.00 -6.63 21.29
CA ASP A 77 -1.55 -6.44 21.34
C ASP A 77 -1.24 -5.06 21.95
N ASN A 78 -0.66 -5.04 23.14
CA ASN A 78 -0.35 -3.78 23.82
C ASN A 78 0.71 -2.94 23.09
N ALA A 79 1.56 -3.58 22.30
CA ALA A 79 2.57 -2.90 21.49
C ALA A 79 2.00 -2.36 20.16
N HIS A 80 0.91 -2.96 19.69
CA HIS A 80 0.26 -2.62 18.44
C HIS A 80 -1.25 -2.52 18.65
N PRO A 81 -1.78 -1.35 19.08
CA PRO A 81 -3.17 -1.18 19.54
C PRO A 81 -4.22 -1.46 18.47
N HIS A 82 -3.82 -1.45 17.19
CA HIS A 82 -4.70 -1.80 16.07
C HIS A 82 -4.69 -3.27 15.71
N LYS A 83 -3.91 -4.09 16.41
CA LYS A 83 -3.80 -5.53 16.17
C LYS A 83 -4.52 -6.31 17.25
N ILE A 84 -5.46 -7.13 16.85
CA ILE A 84 -6.17 -8.03 17.75
C ILE A 84 -6.03 -9.49 17.33
N GLY A 85 -6.15 -10.38 18.30
CA GLY A 85 -6.27 -11.82 18.12
C GLY A 85 -7.63 -12.32 18.54
N CYS A 86 -8.18 -13.33 17.85
CA CYS A 86 -9.37 -14.03 18.26
C CYS A 86 -9.26 -15.53 17.93
N ARG A 87 -10.14 -16.34 18.55
CA ARG A 87 -10.09 -17.79 18.39
C ARG A 87 -10.82 -18.28 17.15
N SER A 88 -11.81 -17.54 16.72
CA SER A 88 -12.58 -17.82 15.50
C SER A 88 -12.98 -16.50 14.85
N VAL A 89 -13.34 -16.53 13.58
CA VAL A 89 -13.67 -15.34 12.78
C VAL A 89 -14.89 -15.64 11.93
N ARG A 90 -15.87 -14.75 11.94
CA ARG A 90 -16.94 -14.70 10.94
C ARG A 90 -16.57 -13.67 9.89
N VAL A 91 -16.55 -14.06 8.63
CA VAL A 91 -16.36 -13.15 7.51
C VAL A 91 -17.70 -12.53 7.13
N LEU A 92 -17.78 -11.21 7.13
CA LEU A 92 -19.03 -10.48 6.92
C LEU A 92 -19.24 -10.13 5.45
N ARG A 93 -18.23 -9.53 4.85
CA ARG A 93 -18.21 -9.14 3.42
C ARG A 93 -16.81 -8.83 2.94
N GLU A 94 -16.63 -8.86 1.64
CA GLU A 94 -15.47 -8.29 0.97
C GLU A 94 -15.70 -6.81 0.69
N ILE A 95 -14.66 -6.02 0.81
CA ILE A 95 -14.67 -4.57 0.53
C ILE A 95 -13.50 -4.21 -0.38
N GLU A 96 -13.47 -2.98 -0.87
CA GLU A 96 -12.46 -2.48 -1.79
C GLU A 96 -11.05 -2.62 -1.19
N ALA A 97 -10.19 -3.39 -1.86
CA ALA A 97 -8.86 -3.72 -1.37
C ALA A 97 -7.95 -2.49 -1.25
N HIS A 98 -8.14 -1.46 -2.08
CA HIS A 98 -7.34 -0.24 -2.05
C HIS A 98 -7.41 0.50 -0.70
N ARG A 99 -8.45 0.25 0.12
CA ARG A 99 -8.61 0.86 1.45
C ARG A 99 -7.49 0.50 2.43
N VAL A 100 -6.70 -0.55 2.15
CA VAL A 100 -5.48 -0.85 2.92
C VAL A 100 -4.42 0.25 2.79
N PHE A 101 -4.50 1.07 1.76
CA PHE A 101 -3.62 2.21 1.53
C PHE A 101 -4.17 3.55 2.03
N GLY A 102 -5.34 3.56 2.69
CA GLY A 102 -5.95 4.75 3.27
C GLY A 102 -6.75 5.61 2.31
N PRO A 103 -6.90 6.91 2.60
CA PRO A 103 -7.78 7.81 1.85
C PRO A 103 -7.45 7.90 0.36
N GLN A 104 -6.17 7.88 -0.02
CA GLN A 104 -5.70 7.91 -1.41
C GLN A 104 -5.38 6.52 -1.96
N GLY A 105 -5.97 5.48 -1.38
CA GLY A 105 -5.68 4.10 -1.75
C GLY A 105 -5.98 3.78 -3.21
N GLU A 106 -7.02 4.38 -3.78
CA GLU A 106 -7.36 4.22 -5.19
C GLU A 106 -6.27 4.79 -6.11
N GLN A 107 -5.72 5.97 -5.78
CA GLN A 107 -4.62 6.58 -6.50
C GLN A 107 -3.33 5.74 -6.37
N VAL A 108 -3.05 5.21 -5.19
CA VAL A 108 -1.90 4.31 -4.98
C VAL A 108 -2.00 3.06 -5.86
N VAL A 109 -3.17 2.45 -5.93
CA VAL A 109 -3.40 1.28 -6.80
C VAL A 109 -3.22 1.65 -8.26
N THR A 110 -3.81 2.76 -8.68
CA THR A 110 -3.68 3.24 -10.07
C THR A 110 -2.23 3.53 -10.43
N LEU A 111 -1.43 4.11 -9.53
CA LEU A 111 0.02 4.27 -9.69
C LEU A 111 0.73 2.94 -9.92
N ILE A 112 0.43 1.93 -9.08
CA ILE A 112 1.02 0.59 -9.21
C ILE A 112 0.67 -0.01 -10.57
N GLU A 113 -0.60 0.06 -10.98
CA GLU A 113 -1.08 -0.46 -12.26
C GLU A 113 -0.47 0.30 -13.44
N ARG A 114 -0.41 1.64 -13.36
CA ARG A 114 0.22 2.48 -14.40
C ARG A 114 1.70 2.15 -14.59
N CYS A 115 2.40 1.83 -13.51
CA CYS A 115 3.80 1.42 -13.57
C CYS A 115 4.02 0.18 -14.45
N LEU A 116 3.06 -0.74 -14.47
CA LEU A 116 3.12 -1.95 -15.29
C LEU A 116 2.86 -1.70 -16.79
N THR A 117 2.31 -0.54 -17.14
CA THR A 117 1.91 -0.18 -18.51
C THR A 117 2.75 0.94 -19.12
N LEU A 118 3.81 1.39 -18.44
CA LEU A 118 4.71 2.42 -18.95
C LEU A 118 5.36 1.99 -20.28
N SER A 119 5.40 2.91 -21.23
CA SER A 119 6.18 2.73 -22.45
C SER A 119 7.69 2.82 -22.17
N ALA A 120 8.51 2.23 -23.03
CA ALA A 120 9.97 2.32 -22.90
C ALA A 120 10.47 3.78 -22.80
N ALA A 121 9.86 4.69 -23.59
CA ALA A 121 10.23 6.11 -23.56
C ALA A 121 9.86 6.80 -22.23
N GLU A 122 8.77 6.41 -21.58
CA GLU A 122 8.41 6.91 -20.24
C GLU A 122 9.34 6.34 -19.18
N VAL A 123 9.70 5.06 -19.27
CA VAL A 123 10.66 4.42 -18.38
C VAL A 123 12.02 5.15 -18.44
N ASP A 124 12.53 5.45 -19.64
CA ASP A 124 13.80 6.16 -19.81
C ASP A 124 13.73 7.59 -19.23
N ARG A 125 12.63 8.32 -19.45
CA ARG A 125 12.43 9.66 -18.89
C ARG A 125 12.31 9.65 -17.37
N LEU A 126 11.56 8.70 -16.80
CA LEU A 126 11.43 8.53 -15.35
C LEU A 126 12.78 8.18 -14.70
N ALA A 127 13.56 7.30 -15.32
CA ALA A 127 14.90 6.96 -14.84
C ALA A 127 15.81 8.18 -14.81
N ALA A 128 15.79 9.01 -15.85
CA ALA A 128 16.57 10.24 -15.92
C ALA A 128 16.12 11.26 -14.86
N ALA A 129 14.81 11.50 -14.74
CA ALA A 129 14.25 12.43 -13.76
C ALA A 129 14.54 12.00 -12.31
N TRP A 130 14.36 10.70 -12.02
CA TRP A 130 14.67 10.14 -10.72
C TRP A 130 16.15 10.25 -10.37
N GLY A 131 17.04 9.92 -11.33
CA GLY A 131 18.48 10.08 -11.16
C GLY A 131 18.91 11.52 -10.92
N ALA A 132 18.27 12.49 -11.59
CA ALA A 132 18.54 13.92 -11.39
C ALA A 132 18.08 14.41 -10.00
N ALA A 133 16.87 14.03 -9.58
CA ALA A 133 16.32 14.39 -8.26
C ALA A 133 17.20 13.84 -7.12
N TRP A 134 17.61 12.57 -7.21
CA TRP A 134 18.47 11.96 -6.21
C TRP A 134 19.92 12.48 -6.27
N GLY A 135 20.44 12.74 -7.44
CA GLY A 135 21.77 13.35 -7.60
C GLY A 135 21.88 14.72 -6.96
N ALA A 136 20.84 15.56 -7.07
CA ALA A 136 20.79 16.87 -6.44
C ALA A 136 20.77 16.82 -4.90
N THR A 137 20.21 15.75 -4.32
CA THR A 137 20.07 15.60 -2.86
C THR A 137 21.32 15.00 -2.21
N TRP A 138 22.15 14.27 -2.94
CA TRP A 138 23.27 13.48 -2.40
C TRP A 138 24.66 14.09 -2.69
N ASP A 139 24.72 15.35 -3.05
CA ASP A 139 25.93 16.04 -3.51
C ASP A 139 27.04 16.21 -2.44
N THR A 140 26.98 15.51 -1.33
CA THR A 140 28.07 15.66 -0.33
C THR A 140 28.74 14.39 0.17
N THR A 141 28.25 13.16 -0.08
CA THR A 141 28.88 12.01 0.62
C THR A 141 28.83 10.62 -0.02
N TRP A 142 28.21 10.37 -1.19
CA TRP A 142 28.16 9.00 -1.73
C TRP A 142 28.39 8.94 -3.24
N ASP A 143 29.20 7.97 -3.61
CA ASP A 143 29.77 7.68 -4.90
C ASP A 143 28.80 7.85 -6.09
N THR A 144 29.09 8.78 -6.99
CA THR A 144 28.38 9.05 -8.24
C THR A 144 28.21 7.81 -9.12
N THR A 145 29.07 6.81 -8.99
CA THR A 145 29.02 5.54 -9.72
C THR A 145 27.76 4.72 -9.36
N TRP A 146 27.30 4.83 -8.14
CA TRP A 146 26.12 4.10 -7.65
C TRP A 146 24.80 4.71 -8.12
N ALA A 147 24.74 6.04 -8.19
CA ALA A 147 23.58 6.77 -8.69
C ALA A 147 23.37 6.52 -10.20
N VAL A 148 24.45 6.50 -10.98
CA VAL A 148 24.41 6.23 -12.43
C VAL A 148 24.03 4.77 -12.71
N ALA A 149 24.55 3.80 -11.95
CA ALA A 149 24.21 2.39 -12.12
C ALA A 149 22.74 2.09 -11.78
N ARG A 150 22.15 2.79 -10.81
CA ARG A 150 20.74 2.68 -10.47
C ARG A 150 19.83 3.39 -11.46
N ALA A 151 20.22 4.55 -11.97
CA ALA A 151 19.46 5.28 -12.99
C ALA A 151 19.38 4.50 -14.33
N ALA A 152 20.35 3.63 -14.60
CA ALA A 152 20.40 2.83 -15.83
C ALA A 152 19.57 1.53 -15.76
N SER A 153 18.89 1.24 -14.66
CA SER A 153 18.16 -0.02 -14.49
C SER A 153 16.64 0.17 -14.50
N TRP A 154 15.92 -0.89 -14.86
CA TRP A 154 14.47 -1.01 -14.71
C TRP A 154 13.98 -0.62 -13.31
N ASP A 155 14.87 -0.70 -12.33
CA ASP A 155 14.60 -0.32 -10.94
C ASP A 155 14.31 1.17 -10.77
N ALA A 156 14.74 2.06 -11.66
CA ALA A 156 14.55 3.50 -11.47
C ALA A 156 13.10 3.95 -11.71
N SER A 157 12.40 3.40 -12.70
CA SER A 157 10.98 3.71 -12.91
C SER A 157 10.10 3.11 -11.82
N TRP A 158 10.43 1.89 -11.38
CA TRP A 158 9.79 1.26 -10.24
C TRP A 158 10.03 2.05 -8.94
N ASN A 159 11.24 2.57 -8.74
CA ASN A 159 11.58 3.40 -7.60
C ASN A 159 10.79 4.72 -7.62
N ALA A 160 10.67 5.39 -8.77
CA ALA A 160 9.88 6.62 -8.88
C ALA A 160 8.40 6.39 -8.54
N ALA A 161 7.80 5.31 -9.04
CA ALA A 161 6.42 4.96 -8.71
C ALA A 161 6.25 4.57 -7.24
N ARG A 162 7.20 3.79 -6.69
CA ARG A 162 7.22 3.43 -5.28
C ARG A 162 7.34 4.65 -4.38
N ASP A 163 8.27 5.55 -4.71
CA ASP A 163 8.52 6.75 -3.91
C ASP A 163 7.31 7.69 -3.95
N ALA A 164 6.65 7.82 -5.11
CA ALA A 164 5.40 8.56 -5.25
C ALA A 164 4.25 7.91 -4.43
N ALA A 165 4.10 6.58 -4.47
CA ALA A 165 3.11 5.88 -3.68
C ALA A 165 3.38 6.01 -2.16
N VAL A 166 4.65 5.89 -1.74
CA VAL A 166 5.05 6.10 -0.34
C VAL A 166 4.79 7.53 0.09
N ALA A 167 5.04 8.52 -0.77
CA ALA A 167 4.78 9.92 -0.48
C ALA A 167 3.28 10.19 -0.26
N LEU A 168 2.40 9.62 -1.08
CA LEU A 168 0.95 9.69 -0.87
C LEU A 168 0.53 9.06 0.46
N LEU A 169 1.05 7.87 0.76
CA LEU A 169 0.76 7.17 2.01
C LEU A 169 1.24 7.98 3.23
N CYS A 170 2.45 8.53 3.18
CA CYS A 170 2.99 9.36 4.27
C CYS A 170 2.18 10.63 4.46
N ARG A 171 1.78 11.29 3.37
CA ARG A 171 0.94 12.49 3.42
C ARG A 171 -0.38 12.23 4.15
N ASP A 172 -1.06 11.13 3.82
CA ASP A 172 -2.44 10.91 4.21
C ASP A 172 -2.60 10.06 5.47
N LEU A 173 -1.67 9.13 5.74
CA LEU A 173 -1.77 8.19 6.85
C LEU A 173 -0.87 8.55 8.03
N ILE A 174 0.38 8.92 7.74
CA ILE A 174 1.37 9.22 8.79
C ILE A 174 1.24 10.67 9.21
N GLY A 175 0.65 11.50 8.35
CA GLY A 175 0.40 12.90 8.61
C GLY A 175 1.71 13.67 8.81
N GLN A 176 1.94 14.14 10.00
CA GLN A 176 3.08 15.01 10.32
C GLN A 176 4.20 14.24 11.04
N ALA A 177 4.63 13.12 10.48
CA ALA A 177 5.80 12.43 11.01
C ALA A 177 7.01 13.40 11.06
N PRO A 178 7.87 13.33 12.07
CA PRO A 178 9.05 14.19 12.16
C PRO A 178 9.89 14.10 10.89
N GLY A 179 10.17 15.25 10.26
CA GLY A 179 10.92 15.32 8.99
C GLY A 179 10.08 15.12 7.72
N TRP A 180 8.75 14.95 7.86
CA TRP A 180 7.84 14.98 6.72
C TRP A 180 7.32 16.40 6.50
N ASP A 181 7.56 16.94 5.32
CA ASP A 181 7.11 18.27 4.90
C ASP A 181 6.81 18.29 3.40
N GLN A 182 6.40 19.44 2.88
CA GLN A 182 6.08 19.62 1.46
C GLN A 182 7.31 19.43 0.57
N ASP A 183 8.51 19.72 1.06
CA ASP A 183 9.74 19.54 0.29
C ASP A 183 10.06 18.04 0.13
N ALA A 184 9.87 17.23 1.16
CA ALA A 184 9.97 15.78 1.10
C ALA A 184 8.95 15.19 0.12
N TYR A 185 7.69 15.65 0.17
CA TYR A 185 6.67 15.26 -0.79
C TYR A 185 7.06 15.60 -2.23
N ASN A 186 7.48 16.84 -2.47
CA ASN A 186 7.89 17.31 -3.79
C ASN A 186 9.10 16.53 -4.33
N LEU A 187 10.07 16.21 -3.47
CA LEU A 187 11.24 15.42 -3.85
C LEU A 187 10.85 14.00 -4.29
N LEU A 188 10.03 13.32 -3.52
CA LEU A 188 9.65 11.93 -3.77
C LEU A 188 8.68 11.78 -4.96
N THR A 189 7.80 12.76 -5.18
CA THR A 189 6.82 12.73 -6.25
C THR A 189 7.29 13.43 -7.53
N GLY A 190 8.29 14.31 -7.44
CA GLY A 190 8.77 15.13 -8.56
C GLY A 190 9.03 14.35 -9.83
N PRO A 191 9.88 13.30 -9.81
CA PRO A 191 10.19 12.53 -11.02
C PRO A 191 8.95 11.97 -11.73
N TRP A 192 7.95 11.52 -10.96
CA TRP A 192 6.70 11.03 -11.54
C TRP A 192 5.86 12.18 -12.10
N ARG A 193 5.67 13.26 -11.32
CA ARG A 193 4.87 14.41 -11.75
C ARG A 193 5.42 15.10 -13.00
N ASP A 194 6.74 15.19 -13.11
CA ASP A 194 7.41 15.84 -14.25
C ASP A 194 7.30 15.04 -15.54
N VAL A 195 7.18 13.73 -15.47
CA VAL A 195 7.21 12.83 -16.63
C VAL A 195 5.84 12.31 -17.01
N ILE A 196 5.02 11.94 -16.01
CA ILE A 196 3.72 11.30 -16.21
C ILE A 196 2.60 12.29 -15.92
N GLY A 197 2.68 13.05 -14.82
CA GLY A 197 1.68 14.02 -14.42
C GLY A 197 1.31 13.95 -12.93
N PRO A 198 0.35 14.76 -12.49
CA PRO A 198 -0.02 14.86 -11.09
C PRO A 198 -0.54 13.54 -10.53
N ILE A 199 -0.31 13.30 -9.23
CA ILE A 199 -0.75 12.10 -8.52
C ILE A 199 -1.78 12.40 -7.41
N HIS A 200 -1.92 13.67 -7.05
CA HIS A 200 -2.86 14.15 -6.04
C HIS A 200 -3.58 15.41 -6.56
N PRO A 201 -4.86 15.65 -6.21
CA PRO A 201 -5.58 16.85 -6.63
C PRO A 201 -4.86 18.17 -6.31
N ASP A 202 -4.11 18.21 -5.20
CA ASP A 202 -3.35 19.40 -4.80
C ASP A 202 -2.02 19.59 -5.56
N ASP A 203 -1.62 18.64 -6.42
CA ASP A 203 -0.38 18.75 -7.20
C ASP A 203 -0.48 19.72 -8.38
N GLY A 204 -1.66 20.23 -8.66
CA GLY A 204 -1.94 21.15 -9.74
C GLY A 204 -3.01 22.15 -9.33
N ASP A 205 -3.82 22.57 -10.29
CA ASP A 205 -4.91 23.50 -10.08
C ASP A 205 -6.15 22.85 -9.39
N GLY A 206 -5.99 21.73 -8.71
CA GLY A 206 -7.06 20.99 -8.05
C GLY A 206 -7.95 20.20 -9.05
N ASP A 207 -7.45 19.94 -10.24
CA ASP A 207 -8.20 19.20 -11.27
C ASP A 207 -8.06 17.68 -11.07
N GLU A 208 -9.04 17.10 -10.38
CA GLU A 208 -9.14 15.64 -10.19
C GLU A 208 -9.17 14.86 -11.52
N ARG A 209 -9.64 15.52 -12.60
CA ARG A 209 -9.68 14.91 -13.93
C ARG A 209 -8.27 14.75 -14.47
N ALA A 210 -7.42 15.77 -14.35
CA ALA A 210 -6.03 15.73 -14.80
C ALA A 210 -5.24 14.65 -14.06
N VAL A 211 -5.45 14.50 -12.75
CA VAL A 211 -4.86 13.40 -11.95
C VAL A 211 -5.30 12.04 -12.50
N ARG A 212 -6.59 11.88 -12.74
CA ARG A 212 -7.14 10.61 -13.22
C ARG A 212 -6.64 10.25 -14.63
N GLU A 213 -6.56 11.21 -15.52
CA GLU A 213 -6.05 11.05 -16.89
C GLU A 213 -4.55 10.70 -16.87
N ALA A 214 -3.74 11.41 -16.07
CA ALA A 214 -2.31 11.12 -15.92
C ALA A 214 -2.04 9.72 -15.41
N LEU A 215 -2.77 9.29 -14.38
CA LEU A 215 -2.62 7.96 -13.80
C LEU A 215 -3.09 6.83 -14.73
N ARG A 216 -4.10 7.07 -15.56
CA ARG A 216 -4.59 6.07 -16.54
C ARG A 216 -3.79 6.01 -17.82
N GLY A 217 -2.96 7.00 -18.10
CA GLY A 217 -2.23 7.11 -19.35
C GLY A 217 -3.11 7.53 -20.54
N GLU A 218 -4.28 8.09 -20.26
CA GLU A 218 -5.18 8.67 -21.27
C GLU A 218 -4.70 10.10 -21.51
N SER A 219 -3.75 10.29 -22.44
CA SER A 219 -3.46 11.60 -22.99
C SER A 219 -4.41 11.83 -24.17
N ASP A 220 -5.10 12.94 -24.18
CA ASP A 220 -5.82 13.40 -25.38
C ASP A 220 -4.78 13.56 -26.52
N VAL A 221 -4.83 12.67 -27.51
CA VAL A 221 -4.12 12.79 -28.81
C VAL A 221 -5.02 13.50 -29.80
#